data_5a0218d409f297e7cc31a0fbbf1350ec
#
_entry.id   5a0218d409f297e7cc31a0fbbf1350ec
#
_cell.length_a   1.000
_cell.length_b   1.000
_cell.length_c   1.000
_cell.angle_alpha   90.00
_cell.angle_beta   90.00
_cell.angle_gamma   90.00
#
_symmetry.space_group_name_H-M   'P 1'
#
loop_
_entity.id
_entity.type
_entity.pdbx_description
1 polymer ?
#
loop_
_entity_poly.entity_id
_entity_poly.type
_entity_poly.pdbx_seq_one_letter_code
_entity_poly.pdbx_strand_id
1 'polypeptide(L)'
;DKCEDKTDGDKLGVEVKKTDSSKWEVIGGSIYESLKNDIDDTYIMMAKLGGDKPEVRLRRYEECIADLKVTHSPRFYLNMDLEEGEDYLTRNDAKDLLELSGDDLNRKIRKLLRTQKSTWWSGGETTAFSDLSKEEKNIYLNEGIALFPEVFKGDYHNFTPWLVYSCFVWCGNVRDIFSAGGNKFIDDSEIYVSAVMYRALENAQEIKLRIFDMTDEEMTKFWGSVIEDKVERVKYWLGLVQQNLRFSNDLMQNNLSLSIFNGMSVDKVKNELEKIYIAGLHDKIL
;
A
#
# COMPACT_ATOMS: atom_id res chain seq x y z
N ASP A 1 12.48 17.06 -8.33
CA ASP A 1 13.59 18.01 -8.57
C ASP A 1 13.30 19.25 -7.75
N LYS A 2 14.23 19.65 -6.87
CA LYS A 2 14.15 20.88 -6.08
C LYS A 2 14.78 22.00 -6.86
N CYS A 3 14.02 23.05 -7.14
CA CYS A 3 14.58 24.31 -7.63
C CYS A 3 14.74 25.24 -6.43
N GLU A 4 15.95 25.58 -6.06
CA GLU A 4 16.23 26.60 -5.04
C GLU A 4 16.35 27.95 -5.72
N ASP A 5 15.41 28.85 -5.45
CA ASP A 5 15.58 30.27 -5.81
C ASP A 5 16.32 30.99 -4.66
N LYS A 6 17.36 31.74 -5.00
CA LYS A 6 18.29 32.34 -4.04
C LYS A 6 17.84 33.62 -3.37
N THR A 7 16.59 33.99 -3.52
CA THR A 7 16.04 35.22 -2.96
C THR A 7 15.03 34.94 -1.88
N ASP A 8 15.40 34.51 -0.74
CA ASP A 8 14.66 34.59 0.53
C ASP A 8 14.36 33.29 1.30
N GLY A 9 14.83 32.15 0.85
CA GLY A 9 14.75 30.93 1.65
C GLY A 9 13.50 30.07 1.45
N ASP A 10 12.51 30.53 0.66
CA ASP A 10 11.30 29.75 0.39
C ASP A 10 11.60 28.54 -0.49
N LYS A 11 11.07 27.39 -0.10
CA LYS A 11 11.26 26.12 -0.81
C LYS A 11 10.06 25.83 -1.70
N LEU A 12 10.31 25.74 -3.00
CA LEU A 12 9.31 25.38 -4.01
C LEU A 12 9.38 23.88 -4.32
N GLY A 13 8.23 23.20 -4.24
CA GLY A 13 8.06 21.80 -4.65
C GLY A 13 7.36 21.71 -6.01
N VAL A 14 7.84 20.82 -6.89
CA VAL A 14 7.14 20.51 -8.14
C VAL A 14 6.90 19.00 -8.22
N GLU A 15 5.63 18.59 -8.20
CA GLU A 15 5.23 17.21 -8.46
C GLU A 15 4.99 17.02 -9.95
N VAL A 16 5.70 16.07 -10.56
CA VAL A 16 5.56 15.79 -12.01
C VAL A 16 4.64 14.59 -12.20
N LYS A 17 3.60 14.77 -13.03
CA LYS A 17 2.65 13.72 -13.39
C LYS A 17 2.49 13.61 -14.90
N LYS A 18 2.08 12.43 -15.37
CA LYS A 18 1.64 12.22 -16.73
C LYS A 18 0.28 11.55 -16.78
N THR A 19 -0.49 11.82 -17.81
CA THR A 19 -1.70 11.09 -18.15
C THR A 19 -1.71 10.72 -19.63
N ASP A 20 -2.09 9.48 -19.93
CA ASP A 20 -2.28 9.00 -21.29
C ASP A 20 -3.74 9.24 -21.76
N SER A 21 -4.57 9.84 -20.90
CA SER A 21 -5.94 10.29 -21.20
C SER A 21 -5.94 11.58 -22.01
N SER A 22 -7.04 11.83 -22.71
CA SER A 22 -7.34 13.14 -23.32
C SER A 22 -7.77 14.21 -22.30
N LYS A 23 -8.00 13.80 -21.04
CA LYS A 23 -8.39 14.69 -19.94
C LYS A 23 -7.19 15.08 -19.09
N TRP A 24 -7.28 16.25 -18.47
CA TRP A 24 -6.30 16.76 -17.52
C TRP A 24 -6.50 16.24 -16.09
N GLU A 25 -6.69 14.93 -15.96
CA GLU A 25 -7.01 14.27 -14.71
C GLU A 25 -6.00 13.17 -14.39
N VAL A 26 -5.62 13.04 -13.11
CA VAL A 26 -4.72 11.99 -12.63
C VAL A 26 -4.93 11.75 -11.13
N ILE A 27 -4.63 10.55 -10.67
CA ILE A 27 -4.52 10.26 -9.23
C ILE A 27 -3.17 10.78 -8.73
N GLY A 28 -3.20 11.62 -7.70
CA GLY A 28 -2.02 12.12 -7.00
C GLY A 28 -1.29 11.05 -6.19
N GLY A 29 -0.22 11.45 -5.53
CA GLY A 29 0.47 10.64 -4.53
C GLY A 29 -0.40 10.35 -3.31
N SER A 30 0.12 9.57 -2.38
CA SER A 30 -0.48 9.45 -1.05
C SER A 30 -0.50 10.82 -0.37
N ILE A 31 -1.60 11.18 0.29
CA ILE A 31 -1.68 12.45 1.04
C ILE A 31 -0.53 12.58 2.02
N TYR A 32 -0.15 11.49 2.67
CA TYR A 32 0.96 11.45 3.63
C TYR A 32 2.34 11.69 3.01
N GLU A 33 2.49 11.45 1.71
CA GLU A 33 3.73 11.69 0.96
C GLU A 33 3.73 13.05 0.26
N SER A 34 2.55 13.54 -0.10
CA SER A 34 2.38 14.81 -0.84
C SER A 34 2.47 16.02 0.09
N LEU A 35 2.08 15.88 1.37
CA LEU A 35 2.15 16.94 2.36
C LEU A 35 3.51 16.92 3.07
N LYS A 36 4.47 17.66 2.52
CA LYS A 36 5.81 17.81 3.13
C LYS A 36 5.90 19.14 3.85
N ASN A 37 6.11 19.08 5.17
CA ASN A 37 6.19 20.25 6.05
C ASN A 37 7.41 21.17 5.81
N ASP A 38 8.29 20.81 4.85
CA ASP A 38 9.49 21.55 4.54
C ASP A 38 9.43 22.28 3.18
N ILE A 39 8.23 22.37 2.58
CA ILE A 39 7.97 23.01 1.27
C ILE A 39 6.87 24.05 1.46
N ASP A 40 7.17 25.29 1.10
CA ASP A 40 6.26 26.43 1.27
C ASP A 40 5.17 26.46 0.20
N ASP A 41 5.54 26.25 -1.06
CA ASP A 41 4.63 26.21 -2.19
C ASP A 41 4.83 24.92 -3.00
N THR A 42 3.76 24.21 -3.29
CA THR A 42 3.78 23.02 -4.15
C THR A 42 3.02 23.27 -5.45
N TYR A 43 3.68 22.94 -6.55
CA TYR A 43 3.10 22.98 -7.90
C TYR A 43 2.98 21.58 -8.48
N ILE A 44 2.00 21.38 -9.35
CA ILE A 44 1.92 20.19 -10.19
C ILE A 44 2.24 20.56 -11.65
N MET A 45 3.19 19.84 -12.22
CA MET A 45 3.46 19.86 -13.65
C MET A 45 2.90 18.59 -14.26
N MET A 46 1.86 18.69 -15.07
CA MET A 46 1.22 17.54 -15.70
C MET A 46 1.45 17.54 -17.21
N ALA A 47 1.96 16.41 -17.71
CA ALA A 47 2.03 16.12 -19.13
C ALA A 47 0.82 15.28 -19.56
N LYS A 48 -0.02 15.81 -20.43
CA LYS A 48 -1.11 15.09 -21.10
C LYS A 48 -0.58 14.55 -22.42
N LEU A 49 -0.47 13.23 -22.54
CA LEU A 49 0.04 12.54 -23.72
C LEU A 49 -1.07 12.07 -24.65
N GLY A 50 -2.30 11.91 -24.11
CA GLY A 50 -3.50 11.60 -24.89
C GLY A 50 -4.12 12.84 -25.56
N GLY A 51 -4.85 12.64 -26.66
CA GLY A 51 -5.44 13.69 -27.48
C GLY A 51 -4.65 13.94 -28.77
N ASP A 52 -4.90 15.07 -29.44
CA ASP A 52 -4.33 15.38 -30.77
C ASP A 52 -2.80 15.62 -30.72
N LYS A 53 -2.33 16.15 -29.63
CA LYS A 53 -0.89 16.41 -29.39
C LYS A 53 -0.55 16.39 -27.91
N PRO A 54 0.71 16.08 -27.55
CA PRO A 54 1.18 16.21 -26.18
C PRO A 54 1.15 17.68 -25.72
N GLU A 55 0.69 17.88 -24.50
CA GLU A 55 0.63 19.18 -23.85
C GLU A 55 1.15 19.11 -22.42
N VAL A 56 1.68 20.23 -21.91
CA VAL A 56 2.15 20.34 -20.51
C VAL A 56 1.51 21.56 -19.87
N ARG A 57 1.05 21.40 -18.63
CA ARG A 57 0.55 22.50 -17.79
C ARG A 57 1.23 22.50 -16.45
N LEU A 58 1.36 23.70 -15.86
CA LEU A 58 1.84 23.93 -14.50
C LEU A 58 0.79 24.73 -13.73
N ARG A 59 0.38 24.25 -12.55
CA ARG A 59 -0.56 24.95 -11.66
C ARG A 59 -0.17 24.73 -10.20
N ARG A 60 -0.70 25.55 -9.29
CA ARG A 60 -0.60 25.28 -7.86
C ARG A 60 -1.30 23.94 -7.54
N TYR A 61 -0.67 23.15 -6.71
CA TYR A 61 -1.16 21.80 -6.37
C TYR A 61 -2.57 21.85 -5.76
N GLU A 62 -2.77 22.74 -4.79
CA GLU A 62 -4.04 22.92 -4.08
C GLU A 62 -5.22 23.26 -5.00
N GLU A 63 -4.99 24.09 -6.02
CA GLU A 63 -6.02 24.49 -6.99
C GLU A 63 -6.45 23.34 -7.92
N CYS A 64 -5.67 22.28 -8.00
CA CYS A 64 -5.94 21.12 -8.84
C CYS A 64 -6.62 19.97 -8.10
N ILE A 65 -6.80 20.05 -6.79
CA ILE A 65 -7.40 18.98 -5.99
C ILE A 65 -8.91 18.92 -6.28
N ALA A 66 -9.32 17.99 -7.12
CA ALA A 66 -10.72 17.81 -7.52
C ALA A 66 -11.52 17.00 -6.49
N ASP A 67 -10.88 16.01 -5.86
CA ASP A 67 -11.54 15.09 -4.96
C ASP A 67 -10.51 14.40 -4.04
N LEU A 68 -11.04 13.80 -2.94
CA LEU A 68 -10.30 12.93 -2.04
C LEU A 68 -10.77 11.49 -2.27
N LYS A 69 -9.91 10.65 -2.82
CA LYS A 69 -10.23 9.24 -3.12
C LYS A 69 -9.42 8.31 -2.26
N VAL A 70 -9.98 7.14 -1.98
CA VAL A 70 -9.29 6.07 -1.29
C VAL A 70 -9.06 4.93 -2.26
N THR A 71 -7.79 4.55 -2.39
CA THR A 71 -7.37 3.32 -3.07
C THR A 71 -6.84 2.36 -2.00
N HIS A 72 -5.56 2.13 -1.90
CA HIS A 72 -4.89 1.49 -0.74
C HIS A 72 -4.44 2.53 0.32
N SER A 73 -4.53 3.80 0.00
CA SER A 73 -4.34 4.95 0.89
C SER A 73 -5.20 6.12 0.43
N PRO A 74 -5.50 7.11 1.29
CA PRO A 74 -6.11 8.35 0.85
C PRO A 74 -5.21 9.08 -0.14
N ARG A 75 -5.79 9.51 -1.25
CA ARG A 75 -5.10 10.21 -2.35
C ARG A 75 -5.93 11.35 -2.84
N PHE A 76 -5.28 12.42 -3.24
CA PHE A 76 -5.95 13.46 -3.99
C PHE A 76 -6.17 13.00 -5.44
N TYR A 77 -7.35 13.28 -5.95
CA TYR A 77 -7.63 13.21 -7.37
C TYR A 77 -7.45 14.61 -7.96
N LEU A 78 -6.60 14.73 -8.93
CA LEU A 78 -6.18 16.01 -9.49
C LEU A 78 -6.83 16.24 -10.85
N ASN A 79 -7.33 17.46 -11.07
CA ASN A 79 -7.85 17.92 -12.34
C ASN A 79 -7.35 19.35 -12.60
N MET A 80 -6.63 19.55 -13.69
CA MET A 80 -6.08 20.86 -14.04
C MET A 80 -7.07 21.78 -14.80
N ASP A 81 -8.28 21.31 -15.08
CA ASP A 81 -9.34 22.10 -15.71
C ASP A 81 -10.28 22.77 -14.69
N LEU A 82 -10.04 22.60 -13.37
CA LEU A 82 -10.84 23.27 -12.34
C LEU A 82 -10.72 24.78 -12.44
N GLU A 83 -11.86 25.48 -12.28
CA GLU A 83 -11.89 26.93 -12.14
C GLU A 83 -11.58 27.35 -10.68
N GLU A 84 -11.34 28.65 -10.46
CA GLU A 84 -11.06 29.19 -9.13
C GLU A 84 -12.22 28.91 -8.16
N GLY A 85 -11.91 28.32 -7.01
CA GLY A 85 -12.89 27.94 -5.97
C GLY A 85 -13.60 26.61 -6.20
N GLU A 86 -13.37 25.91 -7.31
CA GLU A 86 -13.93 24.58 -7.58
C GLU A 86 -13.11 23.45 -6.94
N ASP A 87 -11.94 23.76 -6.40
CA ASP A 87 -11.11 22.77 -5.73
C ASP A 87 -11.80 22.15 -4.50
N TYR A 88 -11.43 20.92 -4.19
CA TYR A 88 -12.03 20.12 -3.12
C TYR A 88 -11.84 20.78 -1.73
N LEU A 89 -10.68 21.39 -1.49
CA LEU A 89 -10.36 21.99 -0.19
C LEU A 89 -11.24 23.19 0.09
N THR A 90 -11.43 24.07 -0.89
CA THR A 90 -12.34 25.24 -0.80
C THR A 90 -13.79 24.80 -0.63
N ARG A 91 -14.27 23.84 -1.42
CA ARG A 91 -15.65 23.36 -1.35
C ARG A 91 -16.00 22.66 -0.03
N ASN A 92 -15.03 22.11 0.68
CA ASN A 92 -15.26 21.36 1.91
C ASN A 92 -14.73 22.06 3.16
N ASP A 93 -14.32 23.33 3.06
CA ASP A 93 -13.69 24.08 4.16
C ASP A 93 -12.53 23.28 4.82
N ALA A 94 -11.63 22.81 3.97
CA ALA A 94 -10.59 21.87 4.35
C ALA A 94 -9.17 22.32 3.96
N LYS A 95 -8.93 23.62 3.81
CA LYS A 95 -7.60 24.16 3.46
C LYS A 95 -6.56 23.87 4.52
N ASP A 96 -6.99 23.79 5.80
CA ASP A 96 -6.16 23.40 6.93
C ASP A 96 -5.57 21.98 6.77
N LEU A 97 -6.15 21.13 5.90
CA LEU A 97 -5.63 19.78 5.65
C LEU A 97 -4.18 19.77 5.20
N LEU A 98 -3.75 20.79 4.45
CA LEU A 98 -2.40 20.90 3.92
C LEU A 98 -1.34 21.22 5.00
N GLU A 99 -1.77 21.75 6.14
CA GLU A 99 -0.92 22.13 7.26
C GLU A 99 -0.85 21.04 8.36
N LEU A 100 -1.74 20.05 8.28
CA LEU A 100 -1.85 19.00 9.29
C LEU A 100 -0.85 17.86 9.04
N SER A 101 -0.45 17.21 10.13
CA SER A 101 0.40 16.02 10.10
C SER A 101 -0.03 15.01 11.17
N GLY A 102 0.47 13.78 11.08
CA GLY A 102 0.25 12.72 12.06
C GLY A 102 -1.24 12.47 12.35
N ASP A 103 -1.60 12.42 13.62
CA ASP A 103 -2.96 12.05 14.06
C ASP A 103 -4.02 13.09 13.73
N ASP A 104 -3.66 14.38 13.68
CA ASP A 104 -4.60 15.44 13.32
C ASP A 104 -4.98 15.36 11.85
N LEU A 105 -4.02 15.10 10.98
CA LEU A 105 -4.25 14.82 9.56
C LEU A 105 -5.17 13.60 9.39
N ASN A 106 -4.86 12.50 10.09
CA ASN A 106 -5.68 11.29 10.08
C ASN A 106 -7.12 11.55 10.51
N ARG A 107 -7.31 12.32 11.55
CA ARG A 107 -8.64 12.69 12.09
C ARG A 107 -9.42 13.54 11.09
N LYS A 108 -8.78 14.53 10.47
CA LYS A 108 -9.42 15.39 9.47
C LYS A 108 -9.80 14.61 8.21
N ILE A 109 -8.90 13.77 7.68
CA ILE A 109 -9.17 12.90 6.52
C ILE A 109 -10.37 11.99 6.81
N ARG A 110 -10.42 11.34 7.98
CA ARG A 110 -11.56 10.51 8.38
C ARG A 110 -12.87 11.29 8.39
N LYS A 111 -12.86 12.51 8.92
CA LYS A 111 -14.04 13.37 8.95
C LYS A 111 -14.54 13.71 7.53
N LEU A 112 -13.63 14.09 6.63
CA LEU A 112 -13.95 14.41 5.25
C LEU A 112 -14.51 13.21 4.48
N LEU A 113 -13.89 12.04 4.65
CA LEU A 113 -14.33 10.81 3.99
C LEU A 113 -15.70 10.32 4.48
N ARG A 114 -16.06 10.54 5.75
CA ARG A 114 -17.39 10.22 6.29
C ARG A 114 -18.53 11.01 5.65
N THR A 115 -18.24 12.20 5.15
CA THR A 115 -19.25 13.05 4.50
C THR A 115 -19.47 12.70 3.02
N GLN A 116 -18.58 11.92 2.42
CA GLN A 116 -18.67 11.54 1.00
C GLN A 116 -19.56 10.30 0.83
N LYS A 117 -20.68 10.44 0.10
CA LYS A 117 -21.62 9.35 -0.18
C LYS A 117 -21.04 8.18 -0.99
N SER A 118 -19.91 8.40 -1.65
CA SER A 118 -19.24 7.41 -2.49
C SER A 118 -18.08 6.68 -1.79
N THR A 119 -17.83 6.97 -0.52
CA THR A 119 -16.76 6.33 0.23
C THR A 119 -17.27 5.14 1.03
N TRP A 120 -16.55 4.08 0.95
CA TRP A 120 -16.83 2.83 1.62
C TRP A 120 -16.61 2.85 3.15
N TRP A 121 -16.21 4.00 3.74
CA TRP A 121 -16.16 4.21 5.19
C TRP A 121 -17.42 4.88 5.79
N SER A 122 -18.43 5.12 5.04
CA SER A 122 -19.56 5.97 5.48
C SER A 122 -20.54 5.33 6.47
N GLY A 123 -20.21 4.23 7.12
CA GLY A 123 -21.19 3.46 7.88
C GLY A 123 -20.90 3.21 9.36
N GLY A 124 -19.80 3.64 9.95
CA GLY A 124 -19.51 3.28 11.35
C GLY A 124 -18.36 4.05 12.00
N GLU A 125 -18.23 3.92 13.30
CA GLU A 125 -17.01 4.32 14.01
C GLU A 125 -15.88 3.39 13.64
N THR A 126 -14.78 3.95 13.14
CA THR A 126 -13.56 3.19 12.81
C THR A 126 -12.43 3.58 13.74
N THR A 127 -11.63 2.60 14.15
CA THR A 127 -10.39 2.83 14.91
C THR A 127 -9.23 3.01 13.95
N ALA A 128 -8.32 3.95 14.22
CA ALA A 128 -7.09 4.05 13.44
C ALA A 128 -6.17 2.87 13.76
N PHE A 129 -5.54 2.30 12.73
CA PHE A 129 -4.57 1.22 12.92
C PHE A 129 -3.40 1.66 13.82
N SER A 130 -3.00 2.94 13.76
CA SER A 130 -1.98 3.51 14.67
C SER A 130 -2.32 3.37 16.13
N ASP A 131 -3.61 3.47 16.47
CA ASP A 131 -4.12 3.52 17.86
C ASP A 131 -4.30 2.12 18.46
N LEU A 132 -4.14 1.08 17.67
CA LEU A 132 -4.22 -0.31 18.12
C LEU A 132 -2.98 -0.71 18.93
N SER A 133 -3.17 -1.62 19.87
CA SER A 133 -2.07 -2.29 20.57
C SER A 133 -1.18 -3.08 19.60
N LYS A 134 0.01 -3.47 20.04
CA LYS A 134 0.90 -4.31 19.24
C LYS A 134 0.27 -5.68 18.93
N GLU A 135 -0.44 -6.24 19.88
CA GLU A 135 -1.14 -7.52 19.77
C GLU A 135 -2.25 -7.44 18.73
N GLU A 136 -3.10 -6.41 18.78
CA GLU A 136 -4.15 -6.19 17.79
C GLU A 136 -3.58 -5.96 16.38
N LYS A 137 -2.49 -5.19 16.25
CA LYS A 137 -1.80 -5.00 14.97
C LYS A 137 -1.32 -6.32 14.38
N ASN A 138 -0.78 -7.21 15.22
CA ASN A 138 -0.35 -8.55 14.77
C ASN A 138 -1.54 -9.43 14.33
N ILE A 139 -2.70 -9.33 15.00
CA ILE A 139 -3.90 -10.05 14.56
C ILE A 139 -4.25 -9.67 13.12
N TYR A 140 -4.38 -8.37 12.84
CA TYR A 140 -4.72 -7.92 11.47
C TYR A 140 -3.65 -8.22 10.43
N LEU A 141 -2.37 -8.22 10.83
CA LEU A 141 -1.27 -8.66 9.97
C LEU A 141 -1.44 -10.15 9.59
N ASN A 142 -1.68 -11.02 10.57
CA ASN A 142 -1.82 -12.46 10.36
C ASN A 142 -3.08 -12.80 9.57
N GLU A 143 -4.21 -12.13 9.86
CA GLU A 143 -5.43 -12.20 9.05
C GLU A 143 -5.16 -11.82 7.60
N GLY A 144 -4.46 -10.70 7.39
CA GLY A 144 -4.11 -10.22 6.06
C GLY A 144 -3.27 -11.22 5.28
N ILE A 145 -2.27 -11.83 5.93
CA ILE A 145 -1.40 -12.84 5.31
C ILE A 145 -2.17 -14.14 5.01
N ALA A 146 -3.02 -14.57 5.93
CA ALA A 146 -3.79 -15.82 5.76
C ALA A 146 -4.87 -15.70 4.68
N LEU A 147 -5.66 -14.62 4.71
CA LEU A 147 -6.84 -14.45 3.85
C LEU A 147 -6.50 -13.89 2.46
N PHE A 148 -5.46 -13.09 2.34
CA PHE A 148 -5.12 -12.31 1.13
C PHE A 148 -3.68 -12.58 0.68
N PRO A 149 -3.37 -13.75 0.09
CA PRO A 149 -2.02 -14.08 -0.37
C PRO A 149 -1.42 -13.06 -1.37
N GLU A 150 -2.25 -12.24 -2.02
CA GLU A 150 -1.80 -11.17 -2.90
C GLU A 150 -0.99 -10.07 -2.18
N VAL A 151 -1.03 -10.00 -0.85
CA VAL A 151 -0.18 -9.08 -0.08
C VAL A 151 1.32 -9.36 -0.28
N PHE A 152 1.69 -10.58 -0.64
CA PHE A 152 3.08 -10.95 -0.95
C PHE A 152 3.63 -10.26 -2.21
N LYS A 153 2.75 -9.87 -3.14
CA LYS A 153 3.14 -9.05 -4.31
C LYS A 153 2.95 -7.55 -4.08
N GLY A 154 2.46 -7.13 -2.89
CA GLY A 154 2.17 -5.74 -2.56
C GLY A 154 0.82 -5.26 -3.10
N ASP A 155 -0.11 -6.17 -3.35
CA ASP A 155 -1.48 -5.86 -3.75
C ASP A 155 -2.40 -5.93 -2.52
N TYR A 156 -2.94 -4.78 -2.13
CA TYR A 156 -3.79 -4.60 -0.95
C TYR A 156 -5.24 -4.28 -1.30
N HIS A 157 -5.60 -4.47 -2.58
CA HIS A 157 -6.91 -4.05 -3.10
C HIS A 157 -8.08 -4.73 -2.39
N ASN A 158 -7.95 -6.03 -2.08
CA ASN A 158 -8.99 -6.78 -1.37
C ASN A 158 -8.87 -6.66 0.16
N PHE A 159 -7.65 -6.63 0.68
CA PHE A 159 -7.41 -6.49 2.12
C PHE A 159 -7.92 -5.16 2.67
N THR A 160 -7.71 -4.05 1.96
CA THR A 160 -8.08 -2.72 2.47
C THR A 160 -9.59 -2.57 2.74
N PRO A 161 -10.50 -2.94 1.82
CA PRO A 161 -11.93 -2.92 2.11
C PRO A 161 -12.33 -3.86 3.25
N TRP A 162 -11.74 -5.05 3.31
CA TRP A 162 -12.01 -6.00 4.39
C TRP A 162 -11.63 -5.41 5.76
N LEU A 163 -10.46 -4.80 5.88
CA LEU A 163 -9.99 -4.19 7.12
C LEU A 163 -10.99 -3.13 7.62
N VAL A 164 -11.55 -2.32 6.72
CA VAL A 164 -12.49 -1.27 7.10
C VAL A 164 -13.90 -1.80 7.32
N TYR A 165 -14.42 -2.62 6.41
CA TYR A 165 -15.82 -3.07 6.49
C TYR A 165 -16.06 -4.17 7.52
N SER A 166 -15.10 -5.09 7.66
CA SER A 166 -15.26 -6.24 8.55
C SER A 166 -14.64 -6.00 9.92
N CYS A 167 -13.55 -5.21 9.99
CA CYS A 167 -12.82 -4.99 11.22
C CYS A 167 -13.02 -3.58 11.80
N PHE A 168 -13.64 -2.67 11.07
CA PHE A 168 -13.81 -1.26 11.46
C PHE A 168 -12.49 -0.58 11.80
N VAL A 169 -11.42 -0.99 11.12
CA VAL A 169 -10.07 -0.45 11.28
C VAL A 169 -9.67 0.31 10.03
N TRP A 170 -9.22 1.55 10.22
CA TRP A 170 -8.73 2.39 9.15
C TRP A 170 -7.20 2.54 9.21
N CYS A 171 -6.54 2.41 8.09
CA CYS A 171 -5.09 2.60 7.98
C CYS A 171 -4.77 3.59 6.85
N GLY A 172 -3.99 4.62 7.17
CA GLY A 172 -3.61 5.66 6.20
C GLY A 172 -2.68 5.14 5.10
N ASN A 173 -1.82 4.20 5.45
CA ASN A 173 -0.93 3.52 4.52
C ASN A 173 -0.94 2.02 4.82
N VAL A 174 -1.82 1.29 4.16
CA VAL A 174 -2.01 -0.16 4.36
C VAL A 174 -0.74 -0.95 4.07
N ARG A 175 0.11 -0.47 3.16
CA ARG A 175 1.41 -1.07 2.88
C ARG A 175 2.25 -1.21 4.15
N ASP A 176 2.21 -0.24 5.06
CA ASP A 176 3.05 -0.23 6.26
C ASP A 176 2.67 -1.36 7.24
N ILE A 177 1.44 -1.88 7.19
CA ILE A 177 1.03 -3.05 7.97
C ILE A 177 1.96 -4.23 7.65
N PHE A 178 2.30 -4.43 6.38
CA PHE A 178 3.07 -5.57 5.89
C PHE A 178 4.56 -5.27 5.71
N SER A 179 4.93 -4.01 5.46
CA SER A 179 6.31 -3.61 5.15
C SER A 179 7.05 -2.94 6.30
N ALA A 180 6.40 -2.71 7.43
CA ALA A 180 7.04 -2.11 8.60
C ALA A 180 8.24 -2.96 9.07
N GLY A 181 9.39 -2.31 9.23
CA GLY A 181 10.65 -2.96 9.58
C GLY A 181 11.52 -3.36 8.39
N GLY A 182 11.04 -3.12 7.15
CA GLY A 182 11.82 -3.35 5.92
C GLY A 182 12.13 -4.81 5.63
N ASN A 183 12.89 -5.03 4.55
CA ASN A 183 13.41 -6.35 4.20
C ASN A 183 14.47 -6.81 5.21
N LYS A 184 14.56 -8.10 5.46
CA LYS A 184 15.44 -8.69 6.47
C LYS A 184 16.10 -9.96 5.96
N PHE A 185 17.20 -10.38 6.63
CA PHE A 185 17.74 -11.71 6.46
C PHE A 185 16.96 -12.71 7.32
N ILE A 186 16.74 -13.89 6.78
CA ILE A 186 16.30 -15.04 7.58
C ILE A 186 17.53 -15.46 8.37
N ASP A 187 17.40 -15.58 9.68
CA ASP A 187 18.43 -15.98 10.63
C ASP A 187 19.66 -16.70 9.98
N ASP A 188 20.32 -17.59 10.50
CA ASP A 188 21.60 -18.19 10.05
C ASP A 188 21.75 -18.54 8.55
N SER A 189 20.68 -18.40 7.74
CA SER A 189 20.73 -18.68 6.29
C SER A 189 21.31 -17.57 5.42
N GLU A 190 21.48 -16.35 5.96
CA GLU A 190 21.88 -15.16 5.22
C GLU A 190 20.96 -14.80 4.02
N ILE A 191 19.81 -15.46 3.88
CA ILE A 191 18.84 -15.23 2.79
C ILE A 191 18.05 -13.95 3.07
N TYR A 192 18.08 -13.03 2.12
CA TYR A 192 17.36 -11.76 2.20
C TYR A 192 15.93 -11.92 1.72
N VAL A 193 14.95 -11.52 2.55
CA VAL A 193 13.52 -11.67 2.29
C VAL A 193 12.76 -10.36 2.43
N SER A 194 11.62 -10.26 1.74
CA SER A 194 10.70 -9.13 1.93
C SER A 194 10.13 -9.11 3.35
N ALA A 195 9.73 -7.92 3.80
CA ALA A 195 9.16 -7.76 5.14
C ALA A 195 7.93 -8.66 5.36
N VAL A 196 7.03 -8.77 4.37
CA VAL A 196 5.84 -9.63 4.46
C VAL A 196 6.23 -11.11 4.59
N MET A 197 7.24 -11.57 3.84
CA MET A 197 7.75 -12.96 3.95
C MET A 197 8.36 -13.20 5.33
N TYR A 198 9.16 -12.25 5.82
CA TYR A 198 9.74 -12.36 7.15
C TYR A 198 8.67 -12.47 8.24
N ARG A 199 7.61 -11.64 8.15
CA ARG A 199 6.46 -11.70 9.08
C ARG A 199 5.70 -13.01 8.99
N ALA A 200 5.51 -13.54 7.79
CA ALA A 200 4.87 -14.84 7.60
C ALA A 200 5.68 -15.96 8.26
N LEU A 201 7.01 -15.92 8.18
CA LEU A 201 7.89 -16.89 8.84
C LEU A 201 7.91 -16.73 10.37
N GLU A 202 7.88 -15.49 10.88
CA GLU A 202 7.81 -15.23 12.33
C GLU A 202 6.48 -15.71 12.93
N ASN A 203 5.36 -15.47 12.26
CA ASN A 203 4.00 -15.74 12.76
C ASN A 203 3.38 -17.01 12.14
N ALA A 204 4.21 -17.93 11.68
CA ALA A 204 3.76 -19.10 10.91
C ALA A 204 2.71 -19.96 11.67
N GLN A 205 2.83 -20.09 12.99
CA GLN A 205 1.88 -20.87 13.78
C GLN A 205 0.53 -20.18 13.94
N GLU A 206 0.51 -18.88 14.17
CA GLU A 206 -0.71 -18.08 14.25
C GLU A 206 -1.45 -18.07 12.90
N ILE A 207 -0.71 -17.93 11.81
CA ILE A 207 -1.25 -18.00 10.44
C ILE A 207 -1.83 -19.39 10.17
N LYS A 208 -1.15 -20.47 10.58
CA LYS A 208 -1.67 -21.84 10.50
C LYS A 208 -3.00 -22.00 11.23
N LEU A 209 -3.06 -21.56 12.49
CA LEU A 209 -4.28 -21.64 13.28
C LEU A 209 -5.42 -20.90 12.59
N ARG A 210 -5.14 -19.69 12.05
CA ARG A 210 -6.14 -18.94 11.32
C ARG A 210 -6.63 -19.66 10.05
N ILE A 211 -5.72 -20.27 9.29
CA ILE A 211 -6.06 -21.08 8.11
C ILE A 211 -6.94 -22.28 8.50
N PHE A 212 -6.63 -22.92 9.64
CA PHE A 212 -7.41 -24.05 10.14
C PHE A 212 -8.84 -23.67 10.54
N ASP A 213 -9.01 -22.44 11.01
CA ASP A 213 -10.31 -21.95 11.52
C ASP A 213 -11.12 -21.22 10.42
N MET A 214 -10.63 -21.15 9.18
CA MET A 214 -11.40 -20.59 8.07
C MET A 214 -12.68 -21.38 7.83
N THR A 215 -13.78 -20.63 7.69
CA THR A 215 -15.06 -21.20 7.28
C THR A 215 -15.11 -21.44 5.77
N ASP A 216 -16.05 -22.24 5.31
CA ASP A 216 -16.27 -22.50 3.88
C ASP A 216 -16.63 -21.21 3.12
N GLU A 217 -17.36 -20.31 3.77
CA GLU A 217 -17.73 -19.00 3.21
C GLU A 217 -16.47 -18.13 3.02
N GLU A 218 -15.59 -18.08 4.02
CA GLU A 218 -14.33 -17.33 3.92
C GLU A 218 -13.40 -17.91 2.84
N MET A 219 -13.23 -19.23 2.81
CA MET A 219 -12.43 -19.88 1.77
C MET A 219 -12.97 -19.60 0.37
N THR A 220 -14.29 -19.69 0.19
CA THR A 220 -14.92 -19.35 -1.09
C THR A 220 -14.68 -17.88 -1.46
N LYS A 221 -14.87 -16.99 -0.49
CA LYS A 221 -14.77 -15.54 -0.70
C LYS A 221 -13.34 -15.09 -1.00
N PHE A 222 -12.35 -15.57 -0.24
CA PHE A 222 -10.98 -15.07 -0.30
C PHE A 222 -10.06 -15.91 -1.19
N TRP A 223 -10.28 -17.22 -1.25
CA TRP A 223 -9.45 -18.15 -2.00
C TRP A 223 -10.12 -18.72 -3.27
N GLY A 224 -11.44 -18.56 -3.39
CA GLY A 224 -12.22 -19.08 -4.52
C GLY A 224 -12.45 -20.59 -4.49
N SER A 225 -12.10 -21.28 -3.39
CA SER A 225 -12.20 -22.75 -3.27
C SER A 225 -12.38 -23.15 -1.81
N VAL A 226 -13.20 -24.18 -1.56
CA VAL A 226 -13.36 -24.80 -0.24
C VAL A 226 -12.48 -26.03 -0.16
N ILE A 227 -11.69 -26.13 0.89
CA ILE A 227 -10.80 -27.25 1.20
C ILE A 227 -11.15 -27.80 2.58
N GLU A 228 -11.65 -29.03 2.65
CA GLU A 228 -12.13 -29.63 3.91
C GLU A 228 -10.97 -30.01 4.85
N ASP A 229 -9.95 -30.68 4.31
CA ASP A 229 -8.80 -31.12 5.10
C ASP A 229 -7.88 -29.96 5.48
N LYS A 230 -7.58 -29.83 6.77
CA LYS A 230 -6.80 -28.73 7.32
C LYS A 230 -5.35 -28.67 6.78
N VAL A 231 -4.74 -29.83 6.56
CA VAL A 231 -3.37 -29.89 6.01
C VAL A 231 -3.37 -29.47 4.56
N GLU A 232 -4.37 -29.92 3.79
CA GLU A 232 -4.53 -29.53 2.39
C GLU A 232 -4.88 -28.02 2.26
N ARG A 233 -5.56 -27.41 3.24
CA ARG A 233 -5.74 -25.94 3.31
C ARG A 233 -4.41 -25.21 3.33
N VAL A 234 -3.49 -25.65 4.18
CA VAL A 234 -2.14 -25.04 4.25
C VAL A 234 -1.39 -25.21 2.92
N LYS A 235 -1.44 -26.39 2.34
CA LYS A 235 -0.79 -26.65 1.03
C LYS A 235 -1.39 -25.76 -0.08
N TYR A 236 -2.71 -25.62 -0.07
CA TYR A 236 -3.40 -24.75 -1.01
C TYR A 236 -2.98 -23.29 -0.82
N TRP A 237 -2.96 -22.80 0.42
CA TRP A 237 -2.48 -21.47 0.77
C TRP A 237 -1.03 -21.24 0.35
N LEU A 238 -0.13 -22.20 0.58
CA LEU A 238 1.26 -22.14 0.11
C LEU A 238 1.33 -21.99 -1.42
N GLY A 239 0.46 -22.69 -2.15
CA GLY A 239 0.33 -22.52 -3.60
C GLY A 239 -0.11 -21.11 -4.00
N LEU A 240 -1.05 -20.51 -3.25
CA LEU A 240 -1.48 -19.12 -3.49
C LEU A 240 -0.35 -18.13 -3.16
N VAL A 241 0.40 -18.34 -2.08
CA VAL A 241 1.59 -17.53 -1.75
C VAL A 241 2.61 -17.62 -2.87
N GLN A 242 2.93 -18.82 -3.34
CA GLN A 242 3.88 -19.04 -4.43
C GLN A 242 3.51 -18.26 -5.70
N GLN A 243 2.24 -18.27 -6.08
CA GLN A 243 1.74 -17.50 -7.23
C GLN A 243 1.85 -15.98 -7.07
N ASN A 244 1.92 -15.49 -5.83
CA ASN A 244 1.95 -14.08 -5.50
C ASN A 244 3.34 -13.59 -5.02
N LEU A 245 4.39 -14.43 -5.03
CA LEU A 245 5.72 -13.97 -4.65
C LEU A 245 6.24 -12.90 -5.61
N ARG A 246 6.78 -11.82 -5.04
CA ARG A 246 7.40 -10.74 -5.79
C ARG A 246 8.86 -10.56 -5.37
N PHE A 247 9.74 -10.53 -6.35
CA PHE A 247 11.16 -10.28 -6.17
C PHE A 247 11.50 -8.89 -6.70
N SER A 248 11.72 -7.93 -5.79
CA SER A 248 12.20 -6.59 -6.16
C SER A 248 13.67 -6.65 -6.59
N ASN A 249 14.12 -5.65 -7.36
CA ASN A 249 15.51 -5.57 -7.77
C ASN A 249 16.46 -5.53 -6.56
N ASP A 250 16.10 -4.81 -5.51
CA ASP A 250 16.86 -4.71 -4.28
C ASP A 250 16.99 -6.07 -3.56
N LEU A 251 15.88 -6.79 -3.44
CA LEU A 251 15.86 -8.14 -2.89
C LEU A 251 16.75 -9.10 -3.70
N MET A 252 16.68 -9.02 -5.03
CA MET A 252 17.49 -9.86 -5.91
C MET A 252 18.96 -9.54 -5.78
N GLN A 253 19.36 -8.27 -5.78
CA GLN A 253 20.75 -7.85 -5.66
C GLN A 253 21.41 -8.33 -4.34
N ASN A 254 20.67 -8.23 -3.23
CA ASN A 254 21.14 -8.71 -1.94
C ASN A 254 21.36 -10.23 -1.92
N ASN A 255 20.46 -11.00 -2.56
CA ASN A 255 20.62 -12.45 -2.64
C ASN A 255 21.68 -12.89 -3.66
N LEU A 256 21.81 -12.19 -4.79
CA LEU A 256 22.85 -12.49 -5.79
C LEU A 256 24.28 -12.30 -5.26
N SER A 257 24.46 -11.53 -4.20
CA SER A 257 25.77 -11.38 -3.54
C SER A 257 26.19 -12.61 -2.73
N LEU A 258 25.30 -13.57 -2.50
CA LEU A 258 25.58 -14.75 -1.70
C LEU A 258 26.36 -15.82 -2.49
N SER A 259 27.29 -16.45 -1.82
CA SER A 259 28.14 -17.51 -2.41
C SER A 259 27.35 -18.70 -2.95
N ILE A 260 26.18 -19.03 -2.34
CA ILE A 260 25.32 -20.13 -2.75
C ILE A 260 24.68 -19.93 -4.14
N PHE A 261 24.58 -18.68 -4.60
CA PHE A 261 24.02 -18.32 -5.90
C PHE A 261 25.09 -17.94 -6.93
N ASN A 262 26.37 -18.12 -6.58
CA ASN A 262 27.47 -17.73 -7.45
C ASN A 262 27.40 -18.41 -8.83
N GLY A 263 27.50 -17.61 -9.88
CA GLY A 263 27.42 -18.08 -11.27
C GLY A 263 26.01 -18.43 -11.77
N MET A 264 24.97 -18.22 -10.99
CA MET A 264 23.58 -18.42 -11.43
C MET A 264 23.07 -17.19 -12.18
N SER A 265 22.21 -17.42 -13.19
CA SER A 265 21.44 -16.34 -13.81
C SER A 265 20.35 -15.83 -12.85
N VAL A 266 19.88 -14.58 -13.06
CA VAL A 266 18.82 -13.95 -12.26
C VAL A 266 17.57 -14.83 -12.15
N ASP A 267 17.11 -15.40 -13.26
CA ASP A 267 15.93 -16.27 -13.29
C ASP A 267 16.13 -17.55 -12.48
N LYS A 268 17.35 -18.11 -12.50
CA LYS A 268 17.67 -19.31 -11.74
C LYS A 268 17.71 -19.01 -10.23
N VAL A 269 18.30 -17.88 -9.85
CA VAL A 269 18.30 -17.42 -8.44
C VAL A 269 16.87 -17.19 -7.96
N LYS A 270 16.01 -16.53 -8.76
CA LYS A 270 14.61 -16.32 -8.44
C LYS A 270 13.88 -17.64 -8.16
N ASN A 271 14.05 -18.63 -9.04
CA ASN A 271 13.41 -19.93 -8.87
C ASN A 271 13.89 -20.68 -7.62
N GLU A 272 15.19 -20.58 -7.30
CA GLU A 272 15.71 -21.20 -6.06
C GLU A 272 15.24 -20.46 -4.80
N LEU A 273 15.20 -19.13 -4.80
CA LEU A 273 14.63 -18.36 -3.70
C LEU A 273 13.14 -18.67 -3.46
N GLU A 274 12.36 -18.81 -4.52
CA GLU A 274 10.96 -19.21 -4.44
C GLU A 274 10.80 -20.55 -3.73
N LYS A 275 11.60 -21.55 -4.12
CA LYS A 275 11.61 -22.87 -3.45
C LYS A 275 12.00 -22.76 -1.98
N ILE A 276 13.05 -21.99 -1.66
CA ILE A 276 13.52 -21.79 -0.28
C ILE A 276 12.44 -21.14 0.57
N TYR A 277 11.76 -20.09 0.06
CA TYR A 277 10.72 -19.39 0.79
C TYR A 277 9.52 -20.30 1.06
N ILE A 278 9.07 -21.04 0.06
CA ILE A 278 7.94 -21.98 0.22
C ILE A 278 8.31 -23.13 1.14
N ALA A 279 9.52 -23.70 1.01
CA ALA A 279 10.00 -24.73 1.93
C ALA A 279 10.09 -24.22 3.38
N GLY A 280 10.64 -23.01 3.58
CA GLY A 280 10.74 -22.41 4.91
C GLY A 280 9.36 -22.16 5.55
N LEU A 281 8.38 -21.71 4.78
CA LEU A 281 7.00 -21.58 5.27
C LEU A 281 6.39 -22.96 5.55
N HIS A 282 6.57 -23.92 4.67
CA HIS A 282 6.09 -25.29 4.85
C HIS A 282 6.61 -25.90 6.16
N ASP A 283 7.92 -25.83 6.40
CA ASP A 283 8.57 -26.42 7.57
C ASP A 283 8.14 -25.76 8.89
N LYS A 284 7.78 -24.47 8.87
CA LYS A 284 7.29 -23.76 10.05
C LYS A 284 5.79 -23.93 10.28
N ILE A 285 5.02 -24.16 9.23
CA ILE A 285 3.55 -24.22 9.28
C ILE A 285 3.04 -25.67 9.41
N LEU A 286 3.63 -26.64 8.76
CA LEU A 286 3.24 -28.05 8.86
C LEU A 286 4.05 -28.82 9.87
#